data_e7327ea896818f9d3d791ca93789a384
#
_entry.id   e7327ea896818f9d3d791ca93789a384
#
_cell.length_a   1.000
_cell.length_b   1.000
_cell.length_c   1.000
_cell.angle_alpha   90.00
_cell.angle_beta   90.00
_cell.angle_gamma   90.00
#
_symmetry.space_group_name_H-M   'P 1'
#
loop_
_entity.id
_entity.type
_entity.pdbx_description
1 polymer ?
#
loop_
_entity_poly.entity_id
_entity_poly.type
_entity_poly.pdbx_seq_one_letter_code
_entity_poly.pdbx_strand_id
1 'polypeptide(L)'
;MHVQLKLILDCDPDAAWRAIKSPTVLTELYGPLLQPESQEGAFPTIWGPGSHAVTLKALGLVPVGGQDIRLDFQEHRADGVRMMHDSGAPLSGPLTLLTRWDHRMAIAPAPGEPTKTLYRDRLEISGAVAPALWYPLWSLWQWRGARMVQMAPTWAFDPELEKDEEPGANTGDAAAGAPTDDGTRFDADDSTL
;
A
#
# COMPACT_ATOMS: atom_id res chain seq x y z
N MET A 1 2.34 -4.88 -17.68
CA MET A 1 2.58 -3.42 -17.64
C MET A 1 2.73 -3.01 -16.19
N HIS A 2 3.49 -1.95 -15.89
CA HIS A 2 3.63 -1.49 -14.50
C HIS A 2 3.49 0.03 -14.39
N VAL A 3 3.11 0.47 -13.20
CA VAL A 3 3.13 1.86 -12.75
C VAL A 3 4.06 1.93 -11.54
N GLN A 4 4.91 2.96 -11.46
CA GLN A 4 5.85 3.13 -10.36
C GLN A 4 5.81 4.56 -9.81
N LEU A 5 6.02 4.67 -8.49
CA LEU A 5 6.32 5.91 -7.80
C LEU A 5 7.61 5.74 -7.00
N LYS A 6 8.41 6.81 -6.94
CA LYS A 6 9.55 6.94 -6.04
C LYS A 6 9.51 8.35 -5.45
N LEU A 7 9.29 8.44 -4.15
CA LEU A 7 9.06 9.71 -3.47
C LEU A 7 9.98 9.82 -2.25
N ILE A 8 10.37 11.03 -1.91
CA ILE A 8 10.89 11.37 -0.59
C ILE A 8 9.74 12.05 0.16
N LEU A 9 9.33 11.44 1.27
CA LEU A 9 8.27 11.93 2.13
C LEU A 9 8.88 12.65 3.33
N ASP A 10 8.34 13.80 3.68
CA ASP A 10 8.80 14.61 4.82
C ASP A 10 8.18 14.13 6.13
N CYS A 11 8.48 12.88 6.47
CA CYS A 11 8.10 12.23 7.72
C CYS A 11 9.07 11.09 8.03
N ASP A 12 9.09 10.69 9.28
CA ASP A 12 9.85 9.54 9.78
C ASP A 12 9.37 8.22 9.13
N PRO A 13 10.27 7.24 8.86
CA PRO A 13 9.89 5.95 8.27
C PRO A 13 8.86 5.16 9.10
N ASP A 14 8.85 5.29 10.43
CA ASP A 14 7.86 4.62 11.28
C ASP A 14 6.48 5.25 11.11
N ALA A 15 6.41 6.59 11.05
CA ALA A 15 5.17 7.31 10.76
C ALA A 15 4.63 6.94 9.36
N ALA A 16 5.49 6.90 8.34
CA ALA A 16 5.10 6.47 7.00
C ALA A 16 4.59 5.02 6.96
N TRP A 17 5.23 4.13 7.72
CA TRP A 17 4.82 2.73 7.81
C TRP A 17 3.44 2.57 8.44
N ARG A 18 3.17 3.26 9.54
CA ARG A 18 1.83 3.29 10.16
C ARG A 18 0.80 3.86 9.18
N ALA A 19 1.13 4.97 8.52
CA ALA A 19 0.23 5.64 7.60
C ALA A 19 -0.22 4.74 6.43
N ILE A 20 0.70 4.01 5.78
CA ILE A 20 0.30 3.12 4.66
C ILE A 20 -0.51 1.91 5.12
N LYS A 21 -0.44 1.55 6.41
CA LYS A 21 -1.26 0.49 7.02
C LYS A 21 -2.63 1.00 7.48
N SER A 22 -2.92 2.30 7.40
CA SER A 22 -4.18 2.89 7.85
C SER A 22 -5.22 2.92 6.73
N PRO A 23 -6.42 2.30 6.93
CA PRO A 23 -7.55 2.45 6.02
C PRO A 23 -8.03 3.89 5.88
N THR A 24 -7.97 4.68 6.96
CA THR A 24 -8.33 6.10 6.95
C THR A 24 -7.41 6.87 6.01
N VAL A 25 -6.09 6.70 6.14
CA VAL A 25 -5.11 7.31 5.24
C VAL A 25 -5.33 6.85 3.79
N LEU A 26 -5.61 5.57 3.56
CA LEU A 26 -5.93 5.07 2.22
C LEU A 26 -7.12 5.81 1.62
N THR A 27 -8.20 5.99 2.39
CA THR A 27 -9.40 6.70 1.96
C THR A 27 -9.11 8.16 1.63
N GLU A 28 -8.31 8.83 2.45
CA GLU A 28 -7.91 10.22 2.21
C GLU A 28 -6.98 10.39 1.00
N LEU A 29 -6.08 9.45 0.76
CA LEU A 29 -5.16 9.47 -0.38
C LEU A 29 -5.91 9.40 -1.71
N TYR A 30 -6.93 8.57 -1.80
CA TYR A 30 -7.71 8.41 -3.03
C TYR A 30 -8.88 9.39 -3.15
N GLY A 31 -9.32 9.97 -2.03
CA GLY A 31 -10.41 10.96 -2.05
C GLY A 31 -10.06 12.25 -2.80
N PRO A 32 -11.04 12.90 -3.42
CA PRO A 32 -12.43 12.48 -3.58
C PRO A 32 -12.67 11.53 -4.77
N LEU A 33 -11.62 11.13 -5.51
CA LEU A 33 -11.76 10.41 -6.78
C LEU A 33 -12.30 8.99 -6.60
N LEU A 34 -11.79 8.30 -5.57
CA LEU A 34 -12.14 6.92 -5.28
C LEU A 34 -12.26 6.73 -3.76
N GLN A 35 -13.36 6.12 -3.32
CA GLN A 35 -13.58 5.81 -1.91
C GLN A 35 -13.76 4.31 -1.73
N PRO A 36 -12.88 3.65 -0.96
CA PRO A 36 -13.07 2.28 -0.54
C PRO A 36 -14.08 2.22 0.63
N GLU A 37 -14.95 1.23 0.62
CA GLU A 37 -15.83 0.89 1.73
C GLU A 37 -15.64 -0.59 2.08
N SER A 38 -15.53 -0.92 3.36
CA SER A 38 -15.42 -2.29 3.81
C SER A 38 -16.70 -3.07 3.51
N GLN A 39 -16.58 -4.27 2.94
CA GLN A 39 -17.70 -5.21 2.79
C GLN A 39 -17.98 -6.00 4.08
N GLU A 40 -17.10 -5.90 5.07
CA GLU A 40 -17.19 -6.60 6.35
C GLU A 40 -17.74 -5.72 7.49
N GLY A 41 -18.26 -4.55 7.15
CA GLY A 41 -18.78 -3.54 8.09
C GLY A 41 -17.84 -2.35 8.24
N ALA A 42 -17.18 -2.19 9.38
CA ALA A 42 -16.20 -1.12 9.57
C ALA A 42 -14.79 -1.55 9.16
N PHE A 43 -13.96 -0.61 8.73
CA PHE A 43 -12.53 -0.84 8.60
C PHE A 43 -11.88 -1.04 9.98
N PRO A 44 -10.82 -1.86 10.08
CA PRO A 44 -9.95 -1.85 11.26
C PRO A 44 -9.24 -0.49 11.36
N THR A 45 -8.71 -0.15 12.53
CA THR A 45 -7.87 1.05 12.69
C THR A 45 -6.61 0.93 11.84
N ILE A 46 -5.99 -0.26 11.84
CA ILE A 46 -4.80 -0.61 11.06
C ILE A 46 -5.06 -1.94 10.33
N TRP A 47 -4.63 -2.01 9.07
CA TRP A 47 -4.64 -3.24 8.31
C TRP A 47 -3.75 -4.31 8.94
N GLY A 48 -4.34 -5.47 9.22
CA GLY A 48 -3.59 -6.69 9.50
C GLY A 48 -3.22 -7.45 8.21
N PRO A 49 -2.35 -8.49 8.30
CA PRO A 49 -2.14 -9.41 7.18
C PRO A 49 -3.42 -10.20 6.89
N GLY A 50 -3.63 -10.55 5.62
CA GLY A 50 -4.80 -11.30 5.16
C GLY A 50 -5.63 -10.54 4.15
N SER A 51 -6.85 -11.04 3.89
CA SER A 51 -7.78 -10.52 2.90
C SER A 51 -8.78 -9.55 3.52
N HIS A 52 -9.01 -8.44 2.82
CA HIS A 52 -9.96 -7.39 3.22
C HIS A 52 -10.79 -7.01 1.99
N ALA A 53 -12.04 -7.43 1.96
CA ALA A 53 -12.94 -7.14 0.85
C ALA A 53 -13.47 -5.70 0.92
N VAL A 54 -13.30 -4.96 -0.17
CA VAL A 54 -13.76 -3.57 -0.26
C VAL A 54 -14.61 -3.35 -1.51
N THR A 55 -15.57 -2.43 -1.41
CA THR A 55 -16.27 -1.84 -2.55
C THR A 55 -15.63 -0.50 -2.87
N LEU A 56 -15.33 -0.28 -4.15
CA LEU A 56 -14.76 0.98 -4.63
C LEU A 56 -15.89 1.85 -5.20
N LYS A 57 -15.98 3.11 -4.74
CA LYS A 57 -16.96 4.09 -5.23
C LYS A 57 -16.25 5.29 -5.84
N ALA A 58 -16.55 5.57 -7.11
CA ALA A 58 -16.10 6.81 -7.75
C ALA A 58 -16.87 8.00 -7.15
N LEU A 59 -16.14 9.04 -6.77
CA LEU A 59 -16.65 10.26 -6.13
C LEU A 59 -17.52 9.98 -4.88
N GLY A 60 -17.31 8.84 -4.23
CA GLY A 60 -18.09 8.40 -3.08
C GLY A 60 -19.54 7.96 -3.37
N LEU A 61 -19.97 7.99 -4.63
CA LEU A 61 -21.38 7.81 -5.01
C LEU A 61 -21.60 6.61 -5.92
N VAL A 62 -20.75 6.41 -6.93
CA VAL A 62 -20.96 5.41 -7.98
C VAL A 62 -20.11 4.17 -7.72
N PRO A 63 -20.70 3.00 -7.44
CA PRO A 63 -19.93 1.76 -7.33
C PRO A 63 -19.25 1.45 -8.66
N VAL A 64 -17.92 1.30 -8.65
CA VAL A 64 -17.11 0.97 -9.84
C VAL A 64 -16.52 -0.42 -9.78
N GLY A 65 -16.64 -1.11 -8.66
CA GLY A 65 -16.20 -2.49 -8.50
C GLY A 65 -15.90 -2.85 -7.06
N GLY A 66 -15.44 -4.08 -6.87
CA GLY A 66 -14.94 -4.61 -5.60
C GLY A 66 -13.51 -5.11 -5.77
N GLN A 67 -12.76 -5.04 -4.71
CA GLN A 67 -11.37 -5.50 -4.61
C GLN A 67 -11.20 -6.33 -3.35
N ASP A 68 -10.56 -7.48 -3.45
CA ASP A 68 -9.93 -8.15 -2.32
C ASP A 68 -8.53 -7.55 -2.15
N ILE A 69 -8.30 -6.82 -1.08
CA ILE A 69 -6.98 -6.33 -0.70
C ILE A 69 -6.34 -7.41 0.16
N ARG A 70 -5.34 -8.13 -0.39
CA ARG A 70 -4.66 -9.21 0.33
C ARG A 70 -3.27 -8.80 0.70
N LEU A 71 -3.08 -8.51 1.98
CA LEU A 71 -1.87 -7.91 2.52
C LEU A 71 -0.94 -8.96 3.14
N ASP A 72 0.34 -8.81 2.83
CA ASP A 72 1.47 -9.43 3.50
C ASP A 72 2.51 -8.36 3.85
N PHE A 73 3.15 -8.50 5.03
CA PHE A 73 4.10 -7.52 5.56
C PHE A 73 5.45 -8.15 5.82
N GLN A 74 6.51 -7.48 5.36
CA GLN A 74 7.89 -7.82 5.66
C GLN A 74 8.54 -6.64 6.41
N GLU A 75 8.52 -6.69 7.75
CA GLU A 75 8.95 -5.57 8.60
C GLU A 75 10.42 -5.68 9.04
N HIS A 76 10.95 -6.89 9.15
CA HIS A 76 12.26 -7.17 9.73
C HIS A 76 13.28 -7.64 8.69
N ARG A 77 13.45 -6.86 7.62
CA ARG A 77 14.46 -7.16 6.61
C ARG A 77 15.84 -6.69 7.07
N ALA A 78 16.87 -7.46 6.71
CA ALA A 78 18.26 -7.14 7.06
C ALA A 78 18.76 -5.80 6.46
N ASP A 79 18.12 -5.35 5.37
CA ASP A 79 18.43 -4.09 4.69
C ASP A 79 17.69 -2.87 5.28
N GLY A 80 16.88 -3.05 6.34
CA GLY A 80 16.07 -2.00 6.97
C GLY A 80 14.87 -1.55 6.14
N VAL A 81 14.61 -2.18 5.00
CA VAL A 81 13.44 -1.89 4.15
C VAL A 81 12.23 -2.65 4.69
N ARG A 82 11.13 -1.95 4.92
CA ARG A 82 9.83 -2.57 5.19
C ARG A 82 9.02 -2.65 3.91
N MET A 83 8.38 -3.79 3.67
CA MET A 83 7.55 -4.00 2.49
C MET A 83 6.13 -4.40 2.87
N MET A 84 5.17 -3.79 2.17
CA MET A 84 3.78 -4.23 2.11
C MET A 84 3.51 -4.74 0.69
N HIS A 85 2.98 -5.94 0.60
CA HIS A 85 2.60 -6.57 -0.65
C HIS A 85 1.08 -6.82 -0.66
N ASP A 86 0.38 -6.23 -1.63
CA ASP A 86 -1.02 -6.52 -1.92
C ASP A 86 -1.08 -7.42 -3.16
N SER A 87 -1.33 -8.69 -2.91
CA SER A 87 -1.52 -9.74 -3.93
C SER A 87 -2.99 -10.07 -4.15
N GLY A 88 -3.90 -9.20 -3.74
CA GLY A 88 -5.33 -9.41 -3.85
C GLY A 88 -5.83 -9.44 -5.29
N ALA A 89 -7.13 -9.62 -5.43
CA ALA A 89 -7.76 -9.78 -6.72
C ALA A 89 -9.02 -8.91 -6.84
N PRO A 90 -9.32 -8.39 -8.03
CA PRO A 90 -10.60 -7.75 -8.28
C PRO A 90 -11.78 -8.73 -8.10
N LEU A 91 -12.78 -8.32 -7.33
CA LEU A 91 -13.98 -9.09 -7.05
C LEU A 91 -15.11 -8.79 -8.04
N SER A 92 -15.18 -7.54 -8.51
CA SER A 92 -16.19 -7.09 -9.47
C SER A 92 -15.73 -5.85 -10.23
N GLY A 93 -16.46 -5.49 -11.30
CA GLY A 93 -16.18 -4.31 -12.12
C GLY A 93 -15.08 -4.51 -13.16
N PRO A 94 -14.61 -3.44 -13.83
CA PRO A 94 -13.69 -3.52 -14.97
C PRO A 94 -12.33 -4.16 -14.65
N LEU A 95 -11.88 -4.05 -13.40
CA LEU A 95 -10.59 -4.62 -12.99
C LEU A 95 -10.58 -6.15 -13.04
N THR A 96 -11.74 -6.84 -13.00
CA THR A 96 -11.84 -8.31 -13.13
C THR A 96 -11.34 -8.83 -14.49
N LEU A 97 -11.18 -7.95 -15.47
CA LEU A 97 -10.60 -8.28 -16.76
C LEU A 97 -9.07 -8.34 -16.76
N LEU A 98 -8.44 -7.97 -15.64
CA LEU A 98 -7.02 -8.19 -15.41
C LEU A 98 -6.78 -9.63 -14.98
N THR A 99 -5.68 -10.22 -15.45
CA THR A 99 -5.25 -11.58 -15.07
C THR A 99 -4.21 -11.58 -13.95
N ARG A 100 -3.63 -10.41 -13.65
CA ARG A 100 -2.68 -10.21 -12.55
C ARG A 100 -2.85 -8.82 -11.97
N TRP A 101 -2.82 -8.78 -10.66
CA TRP A 101 -2.66 -7.60 -9.81
C TRP A 101 -1.56 -7.92 -8.80
N ASP A 102 -0.48 -7.13 -8.79
CA ASP A 102 0.66 -7.29 -7.89
C ASP A 102 1.13 -5.89 -7.51
N HIS A 103 0.84 -5.49 -6.28
CA HIS A 103 1.10 -4.15 -5.78
C HIS A 103 2.04 -4.21 -4.59
N ARG A 104 3.23 -3.62 -4.74
CA ARG A 104 4.27 -3.62 -3.73
C ARG A 104 4.63 -2.20 -3.33
N MET A 105 4.65 -1.97 -2.03
CA MET A 105 5.04 -0.71 -1.41
C MET A 105 6.23 -0.96 -0.49
N ALA A 106 7.27 -0.14 -0.60
CA ALA A 106 8.47 -0.25 0.22
C ALA A 106 8.80 1.07 0.89
N ILE A 107 9.18 1.00 2.15
CA ILE A 107 9.57 2.13 3.00
C ILE A 107 10.97 1.88 3.55
N ALA A 108 11.82 2.89 3.43
CA ALA A 108 13.16 2.92 4.00
C ALA A 108 13.52 4.35 4.42
N PRO A 109 14.53 4.54 5.29
CA PRO A 109 15.12 5.86 5.49
C PRO A 109 15.63 6.44 4.18
N ALA A 110 15.42 7.74 3.98
CA ALA A 110 15.91 8.40 2.78
C ALA A 110 17.46 8.51 2.81
N PRO A 111 18.16 8.23 1.68
CA PRO A 111 19.60 8.34 1.63
C PRO A 111 20.08 9.76 1.96
N GLY A 112 20.93 9.87 2.96
CA GLY A 112 21.47 11.18 3.43
C GLY A 112 20.52 11.97 4.35
N GLU A 113 19.26 11.59 4.46
CA GLU A 113 18.25 12.25 5.30
C GLU A 113 17.44 11.20 6.08
N PRO A 114 18.00 10.54 7.10
CA PRO A 114 17.36 9.37 7.76
C PRO A 114 16.06 9.71 8.50
N THR A 115 15.79 10.98 8.76
CA THR A 115 14.51 11.47 9.33
C THR A 115 13.40 11.61 8.30
N LYS A 116 13.72 11.43 7.02
CA LYS A 116 12.76 11.38 5.91
C LYS A 116 12.62 9.97 5.37
N THR A 117 11.53 9.74 4.69
CA THR A 117 11.18 8.43 4.15
C THR A 117 11.41 8.36 2.65
N LEU A 118 12.17 7.36 2.20
CA LEU A 118 12.15 6.91 0.82
C LEU A 118 10.99 5.93 0.65
N TYR A 119 9.96 6.37 -0.08
CA TYR A 119 8.82 5.55 -0.47
C TYR A 119 8.96 5.07 -1.91
N ARG A 120 8.75 3.79 -2.14
CA ARG A 120 8.68 3.18 -3.47
C ARG A 120 7.38 2.40 -3.58
N ASP A 121 6.71 2.54 -4.72
CA ASP A 121 5.44 1.91 -4.99
C ASP A 121 5.45 1.37 -6.41
N ARG A 122 5.09 0.09 -6.58
CA ARG A 122 5.03 -0.56 -7.87
C ARG A 122 3.77 -1.39 -7.97
N LEU A 123 2.94 -1.06 -8.95
CA LEU A 123 1.80 -1.86 -9.37
C LEU A 123 2.13 -2.55 -10.69
N GLU A 124 2.07 -3.88 -10.72
CA GLU A 124 2.10 -4.68 -11.94
C GLU A 124 0.70 -5.18 -12.29
N ILE A 125 0.31 -4.99 -13.54
CA ILE A 125 -0.93 -5.50 -14.10
C ILE A 125 -0.67 -6.28 -15.38
N SER A 126 -1.47 -7.31 -15.62
CA SER A 126 -1.48 -8.03 -16.89
C SER A 126 -2.89 -8.45 -17.29
N GLY A 127 -3.04 -8.88 -18.54
CA GLY A 127 -4.30 -9.22 -19.17
C GLY A 127 -4.54 -8.43 -20.44
N ALA A 128 -5.50 -8.87 -21.26
CA ALA A 128 -5.79 -8.25 -22.55
C ALA A 128 -6.21 -6.78 -22.44
N VAL A 129 -6.81 -6.39 -21.32
CA VAL A 129 -7.29 -5.01 -21.07
C VAL A 129 -6.27 -4.12 -20.36
N ALA A 130 -5.12 -4.68 -19.94
CA ALA A 130 -4.09 -3.93 -19.24
C ALA A 130 -3.63 -2.66 -19.98
N PRO A 131 -3.46 -2.63 -21.31
CA PRO A 131 -3.10 -1.42 -22.04
C PRO A 131 -4.14 -0.30 -21.91
N ALA A 132 -5.43 -0.63 -21.92
CA ALA A 132 -6.50 0.35 -21.77
C ALA A 132 -6.63 0.87 -20.34
N LEU A 133 -6.37 0.02 -19.35
CA LEU A 133 -6.44 0.38 -17.93
C LEU A 133 -5.17 1.05 -17.40
N TRP A 134 -4.05 0.93 -18.14
CA TRP A 134 -2.77 1.47 -17.68
C TRP A 134 -2.82 2.98 -17.46
N TYR A 135 -3.36 3.75 -18.39
CA TYR A 135 -3.38 5.22 -18.28
C TYR A 135 -4.28 5.71 -17.12
N PRO A 136 -5.52 5.22 -16.94
CA PRO A 136 -6.32 5.55 -15.75
C PRO A 136 -5.63 5.19 -14.44
N LEU A 137 -5.00 4.02 -14.34
CA LEU A 137 -4.26 3.61 -13.15
C LEU A 137 -3.03 4.48 -12.94
N TRP A 138 -2.26 4.77 -13.99
CA TRP A 138 -1.12 5.68 -13.90
C TRP A 138 -1.57 7.06 -13.38
N SER A 139 -2.66 7.61 -13.89
CA SER A 139 -3.19 8.91 -13.45
C SER A 139 -3.58 8.87 -11.96
N LEU A 140 -4.24 7.80 -11.53
CA LEU A 140 -4.62 7.60 -10.13
C LEU A 140 -3.38 7.49 -9.22
N TRP A 141 -2.31 6.83 -9.69
CA TRP A 141 -1.04 6.74 -8.96
C TRP A 141 -0.35 8.10 -8.85
N GLN A 142 -0.35 8.92 -9.92
CA GLN A 142 0.18 10.29 -9.84
C GLN A 142 -0.59 11.13 -8.83
N TRP A 143 -1.91 11.04 -8.83
CA TRP A 143 -2.76 11.68 -7.82
C TRP A 143 -2.39 11.23 -6.41
N ARG A 144 -2.34 9.92 -6.18
CA ARG A 144 -1.94 9.31 -4.91
C ARG A 144 -0.57 9.82 -4.45
N GLY A 145 0.42 9.81 -5.34
CA GLY A 145 1.76 10.30 -5.04
C GLY A 145 1.80 11.76 -4.60
N ALA A 146 1.08 12.63 -5.29
CA ALA A 146 0.97 14.05 -4.92
C ALA A 146 0.29 14.23 -3.55
N ARG A 147 -0.76 13.46 -3.26
CA ARG A 147 -1.43 13.46 -1.96
C ARG A 147 -0.53 12.95 -0.84
N MET A 148 0.23 11.89 -1.08
CA MET A 148 1.21 11.37 -0.09
C MET A 148 2.23 12.44 0.30
N VAL A 149 2.82 13.13 -0.67
CA VAL A 149 3.80 14.21 -0.39
C VAL A 149 3.15 15.33 0.43
N GLN A 150 1.88 15.67 0.13
CA GLN A 150 1.15 16.71 0.84
C GLN A 150 0.81 16.31 2.29
N MET A 151 0.44 15.06 2.52
CA MET A 151 -0.05 14.57 3.82
C MET A 151 1.08 14.11 4.74
N ALA A 152 2.20 13.64 4.19
CA ALA A 152 3.29 13.05 4.96
C ALA A 152 3.76 13.88 6.17
N PRO A 153 3.90 15.21 6.10
CA PRO A 153 4.31 16.01 7.25
C PRO A 153 3.37 15.94 8.48
N THR A 154 2.10 15.53 8.27
CA THR A 154 1.12 15.44 9.36
C THR A 154 1.07 14.06 10.02
N TRP A 155 1.60 13.02 9.39
CA TRP A 155 1.49 11.64 9.88
C TRP A 155 2.20 11.39 11.22
N ALA A 156 3.24 12.17 11.53
CA ALA A 156 3.93 12.09 12.82
C ALA A 156 3.08 12.54 14.01
N PHE A 157 2.00 13.30 13.74
CA PHE A 157 1.15 13.93 14.75
C PHE A 157 -0.28 13.39 14.73
N ASP A 158 -0.56 12.35 13.96
CA ASP A 158 -1.89 11.78 13.85
C ASP A 158 -2.16 10.86 15.04
N PRO A 159 -3.08 11.23 15.96
CA PRO A 159 -3.36 10.45 17.16
C PRO A 159 -4.04 9.11 16.86
N GLU A 160 -4.63 8.92 15.68
CA GLU A 160 -5.16 7.63 15.27
C GLU A 160 -4.03 6.67 14.88
N LEU A 161 -2.92 7.20 14.36
CA LEU A 161 -1.74 6.41 14.01
C LEU A 161 -0.85 6.08 15.21
N GLU A 162 -0.96 6.84 16.33
CA GLU A 162 -0.19 6.60 17.55
C GLU A 162 -0.78 5.51 18.45
N LYS A 163 -2.07 5.19 18.33
CA LYS A 163 -2.76 4.26 19.24
C LYS A 163 -2.30 2.81 19.18
N ASP A 164 -1.53 2.43 18.16
CA ASP A 164 -1.09 1.04 17.96
C ASP A 164 0.29 0.73 18.57
N GLU A 165 0.91 1.66 19.29
CA GLU A 165 2.19 1.45 19.99
C GLU A 165 2.02 0.94 21.44
N GLU A 166 0.83 0.56 21.91
CA GLU A 166 0.71 -0.09 23.22
C GLU A 166 1.35 -1.49 23.19
N PRO A 167 2.46 -1.72 23.92
CA PRO A 167 3.11 -3.02 24.01
C PRO A 167 2.35 -3.91 24.99
N GLY A 168 1.36 -4.65 24.52
CA GLY A 168 0.62 -5.46 25.46
C GLY A 168 -0.36 -6.45 24.88
N ALA A 169 0.09 -7.47 24.18
CA ALA A 169 -0.48 -8.82 24.29
C ALA A 169 0.42 -9.84 23.60
N ASN A 170 1.51 -10.17 24.26
CA ASN A 170 2.21 -11.42 23.99
C ASN A 170 1.31 -12.57 24.47
N THR A 171 0.60 -13.22 23.58
CA THR A 171 0.18 -14.60 23.78
C THR A 171 0.84 -15.42 22.70
N GLY A 172 1.94 -16.07 23.11
CA GLY A 172 2.62 -17.04 22.29
C GLY A 172 1.71 -18.19 21.86
N ASP A 173 1.87 -18.65 20.66
CA ASP A 173 2.24 -20.06 20.49
C ASP A 173 2.93 -20.28 19.15
N ALA A 174 3.94 -21.13 19.18
CA ALA A 174 4.83 -21.40 18.09
C ALA A 174 4.26 -22.47 17.16
N ALA A 175 4.40 -22.25 15.86
CA ALA A 175 4.54 -23.37 14.94
C ALA A 175 5.46 -22.98 13.78
N ALA A 176 6.57 -23.67 13.68
CA ALA A 176 7.60 -23.53 12.68
C ALA A 176 7.06 -23.89 11.28
N GLY A 177 7.18 -22.94 10.36
CA GLY A 177 7.11 -23.20 8.92
C GLY A 177 8.27 -22.46 8.26
N ALA A 178 9.20 -23.21 7.67
CA ALA A 178 10.38 -22.69 7.00
C ALA A 178 9.97 -21.80 5.81
N PRO A 179 10.62 -20.65 5.60
CA PRO A 179 10.40 -19.82 4.43
C PRO A 179 11.13 -20.42 3.23
N THR A 180 10.41 -20.63 2.15
CA THR A 180 11.00 -20.83 0.83
C THR A 180 11.53 -19.49 0.33
N ASP A 181 12.83 -19.42 0.14
CA ASP A 181 13.57 -18.33 -0.46
C ASP A 181 13.12 -18.16 -1.92
N ASP A 182 12.26 -17.19 -2.20
CA ASP A 182 11.98 -16.72 -3.55
C ASP A 182 12.77 -15.42 -3.79
N GLY A 183 13.93 -15.63 -4.43
CA GLY A 183 14.94 -14.61 -4.65
C GLY A 183 14.53 -13.51 -5.63
N THR A 184 13.59 -12.66 -5.29
CA THR A 184 13.33 -11.42 -6.01
C THR A 184 14.09 -10.26 -5.37
N ARG A 185 15.34 -10.13 -5.80
CA ARG A 185 16.21 -9.00 -5.54
C ARG A 185 15.62 -7.72 -6.16
N PHE A 186 15.35 -6.72 -5.35
CA PHE A 186 15.26 -5.36 -5.84
C PHE A 186 16.68 -4.88 -6.11
N ASP A 187 17.09 -4.92 -7.38
CA ASP A 187 18.38 -4.35 -7.75
C ASP A 187 18.43 -2.88 -7.38
N ALA A 188 19.48 -2.53 -6.65
CA ALA A 188 19.73 -1.18 -6.16
C ALA A 188 20.23 -0.23 -7.26
N ASP A 189 20.25 -0.69 -8.51
CA ASP A 189 20.86 0.03 -9.64
C ASP A 189 19.88 0.10 -10.82
N ASP A 190 18.96 1.05 -10.78
CA ASP A 190 18.35 1.59 -11.99
C ASP A 190 18.45 3.12 -11.97
N SER A 191 19.63 3.59 -12.33
CA SER A 191 19.93 4.99 -12.64
C SER A 191 19.58 5.27 -14.10
N THR A 192 18.29 5.23 -14.47
CA THR A 192 17.86 5.81 -15.73
C THR A 192 16.39 6.25 -15.65
N LEU A 193 16.28 7.60 -15.61
CA LEU A 193 15.12 8.49 -15.85
C LEU A 193 14.00 8.43 -14.83
#